data_e890a5e3754e204f0d2b0ea4f731367d
#
_entry.id   e890a5e3754e204f0d2b0ea4f731367d
#
_cell.length_a   1.000
_cell.length_b   1.000
_cell.length_c   1.000
_cell.angle_alpha   90.00
_cell.angle_beta   90.00
_cell.angle_gamma   90.00
#
_symmetry.space_group_name_H-M   'P 1'
#
loop_
_entity.id
_entity.type
_entity.pdbx_description
1 polymer ?
#
loop_
_entity_poly.entity_id
_entity_poly.type
_entity_poly.pdbx_seq_one_letter_code
_entity_poly.pdbx_strand_id
1 'polypeptide(L)'
;GKSYLATALGYEACKAGMRVLYANASKLMGTLKIAKNKGTIETELKKLEKTQLLILDDLFLVPLDAKERAHLTEIIEDRHGRKSIIVTSQLPELDWYDAIGDTTVADAILDRIVHTAHRITLTGESVRKLKAFKGR
;
A
#
# COMPACT_ATOMS: atom_id res chain seq x y z
N GLY A 1 -7.58 0.02 13.54
CA GLY A 1 -7.39 1.38 13.30
C GLY A 1 -6.69 1.81 12.04
N LYS A 2 -5.76 1.02 11.50
CA LYS A 2 -4.95 1.44 10.34
C LYS A 2 -5.80 1.63 9.09
N SER A 3 -6.64 0.66 8.75
CA SER A 3 -7.50 0.77 7.58
C SER A 3 -8.53 1.89 7.73
N TYR A 4 -9.03 2.08 8.93
CA TYR A 4 -9.94 3.18 9.23
C TYR A 4 -9.29 4.54 8.98
N LEU A 5 -8.07 4.72 9.49
CA LEU A 5 -7.32 5.97 9.30
C LEU A 5 -7.01 6.21 7.81
N ALA A 6 -6.55 5.18 7.12
CA ALA A 6 -6.25 5.28 5.69
C ALA A 6 -7.49 5.64 4.87
N THR A 7 -8.64 5.03 5.19
CA THR A 7 -9.91 5.33 4.53
C THR A 7 -10.34 6.77 4.79
N ALA A 8 -10.19 7.25 6.03
CA ALA A 8 -10.52 8.62 6.38
C ALA A 8 -9.67 9.64 5.63
N LEU A 9 -8.35 9.38 5.52
CA LEU A 9 -7.44 10.23 4.77
C LEU A 9 -7.78 10.22 3.27
N GLY A 10 -8.13 9.06 2.73
CA GLY A 10 -8.57 8.94 1.35
C GLY A 10 -9.85 9.73 1.07
N TYR A 11 -10.80 9.67 1.99
CA TYR A 11 -12.04 10.42 1.89
C TYR A 11 -11.76 11.93 1.86
N GLU A 12 -10.91 12.42 2.75
CA GLU A 12 -10.52 13.84 2.78
C GLU A 12 -9.81 14.26 1.48
N ALA A 13 -8.96 13.38 0.93
CA ALA A 13 -8.30 13.65 -0.34
C ALA A 13 -9.31 13.74 -1.49
N CYS A 14 -10.31 12.87 -1.52
CA CYS A 14 -11.40 12.94 -2.50
C CYS A 14 -12.16 14.26 -2.41
N LYS A 15 -12.46 14.70 -1.19
CA LYS A 15 -13.14 15.98 -0.96
C LYS A 15 -12.29 17.15 -1.48
N ALA A 16 -10.97 17.02 -1.44
CA ALA A 16 -10.05 18.03 -1.97
C ALA A 16 -9.88 17.95 -3.50
N GLY A 17 -10.59 17.05 -4.17
CA GLY A 17 -10.55 16.91 -5.61
C GLY A 17 -9.47 15.97 -6.15
N MET A 18 -8.79 15.22 -5.28
CA MET A 18 -7.77 14.25 -5.71
C MET A 18 -8.40 12.96 -6.22
N ARG A 19 -7.73 12.35 -7.20
CA ARG A 19 -8.08 10.99 -7.62
C ARG A 19 -7.44 10.01 -6.65
N VAL A 20 -8.29 9.27 -5.97
CA VAL A 20 -7.86 8.31 -4.92
C VAL A 20 -8.23 6.90 -5.34
N LEU A 21 -7.30 5.97 -5.18
CA LEU A 21 -7.54 4.56 -5.32
C LEU A 21 -7.19 3.86 -4.00
N TYR A 22 -8.18 3.18 -3.45
CA TYR A 22 -7.98 2.29 -2.30
C TYR A 22 -7.84 0.87 -2.82
N ALA A 23 -6.76 0.20 -2.48
CA ALA A 23 -6.49 -1.16 -2.92
C ALA A 23 -5.94 -2.00 -1.77
N ASN A 24 -6.53 -3.18 -1.59
CA ASN A 24 -5.90 -4.21 -0.77
C ASN A 24 -4.65 -4.69 -1.51
N ALA A 25 -3.50 -4.70 -0.86
CA ALA A 25 -2.23 -4.98 -1.53
C ALA A 25 -2.19 -6.35 -2.20
N SER A 26 -2.66 -7.40 -1.53
CA SER A 26 -2.68 -8.75 -2.10
C SER A 26 -3.60 -8.85 -3.32
N LYS A 27 -4.77 -8.21 -3.27
CA LYS A 27 -5.69 -8.20 -4.40
C LYS A 27 -5.13 -7.43 -5.58
N LEU A 28 -4.48 -6.32 -5.33
CA LEU A 28 -3.83 -5.54 -6.40
C LEU A 28 -2.72 -6.36 -7.07
N MET A 29 -1.88 -7.04 -6.28
CA MET A 29 -0.83 -7.90 -6.82
C MET A 29 -1.43 -9.02 -7.68
N GLY A 30 -2.53 -9.62 -7.25
CA GLY A 30 -3.26 -10.63 -8.02
C GLY A 30 -3.78 -10.08 -9.35
N THR A 31 -4.38 -8.90 -9.33
CA THR A 31 -4.86 -8.22 -10.54
C THR A 31 -3.73 -7.97 -11.53
N LEU A 32 -2.57 -7.52 -11.04
CA LEU A 32 -1.42 -7.25 -11.90
C LEU A 32 -0.83 -8.53 -12.49
N LYS A 33 -0.80 -9.62 -11.72
CA LYS A 33 -0.33 -10.92 -12.22
C LYS A 33 -1.22 -11.42 -13.36
N ILE A 34 -2.53 -11.34 -13.19
CA ILE A 34 -3.49 -11.73 -14.22
C ILE A 34 -3.34 -10.84 -15.46
N ALA A 35 -3.21 -9.54 -15.28
CA ALA A 35 -3.04 -8.59 -16.38
C ALA A 35 -1.74 -8.87 -17.14
N LYS A 36 -0.67 -9.23 -16.44
CA LYS A 36 0.60 -9.59 -17.08
C LYS A 36 0.43 -10.80 -17.99
N ASN A 37 -0.26 -11.83 -17.51
CA ASN A 37 -0.50 -13.04 -18.29
C ASN A 37 -1.40 -12.81 -19.50
N LYS A 38 -2.35 -11.87 -19.38
CA LYS A 38 -3.27 -11.52 -20.47
C LYS A 38 -2.70 -10.48 -21.43
N GLY A 39 -1.56 -9.89 -21.13
CA GLY A 39 -0.99 -8.82 -21.94
C GLY A 39 -1.65 -7.46 -21.73
N THR A 40 -2.40 -7.27 -20.65
CA THR A 40 -3.12 -6.02 -20.35
C THR A 40 -2.50 -5.22 -19.19
N ILE A 41 -1.27 -5.56 -18.79
CA ILE A 41 -0.60 -4.94 -17.65
C ILE A 41 -0.44 -3.43 -17.84
N GLU A 42 -0.17 -2.96 -19.04
CA GLU A 42 0.03 -1.54 -19.32
C GLU A 42 -1.23 -0.73 -18.99
N THR A 43 -2.41 -1.28 -19.27
CA THR A 43 -3.68 -0.64 -18.94
C THR A 43 -3.84 -0.48 -17.43
N GLU A 44 -3.49 -1.51 -16.67
CA GLU A 44 -3.57 -1.48 -15.21
C GLU A 44 -2.57 -0.49 -14.62
N LEU A 45 -1.34 -0.49 -15.12
CA LEU A 45 -0.31 0.45 -14.66
C LEU A 45 -0.68 1.90 -14.96
N LYS A 46 -1.32 2.16 -16.09
CA LYS A 46 -1.80 3.51 -16.43
C LYS A 46 -2.87 4.01 -15.47
N LYS A 47 -3.75 3.13 -15.01
CA LYS A 47 -4.74 3.49 -14.00
C LYS A 47 -4.07 3.92 -12.70
N LEU A 48 -3.05 3.20 -12.28
CA LEU A 48 -2.27 3.56 -11.09
C LEU A 48 -1.52 4.86 -11.30
N GLU A 49 -0.95 5.07 -12.46
CA GLU A 49 -0.23 6.29 -12.81
C GLU A 49 -1.12 7.54 -12.73
N LYS A 50 -2.38 7.42 -13.15
CA LYS A 50 -3.35 8.53 -13.10
C LYS A 50 -3.89 8.79 -11.69
N THR A 51 -3.70 7.87 -10.78
CA THR A 51 -4.16 7.99 -9.40
C THR A 51 -3.23 8.93 -8.63
N GLN A 52 -3.77 9.97 -8.02
CA GLN A 52 -2.98 10.94 -7.27
C GLN A 52 -2.62 10.44 -5.88
N LEU A 53 -3.55 9.76 -5.23
CA LEU A 53 -3.29 9.10 -3.94
C LEU A 53 -3.63 7.62 -4.05
N LEU A 54 -2.63 6.78 -3.88
CA LEU A 54 -2.79 5.33 -3.83
C LEU A 54 -2.71 4.88 -2.38
N ILE A 55 -3.72 4.15 -1.93
CA ILE A 55 -3.74 3.54 -0.60
C ILE A 55 -3.54 2.05 -0.78
N LEU A 56 -2.40 1.54 -0.31
CA LEU A 56 -2.11 0.11 -0.27
C LEU A 56 -2.38 -0.40 1.14
N ASP A 57 -3.49 -1.09 1.31
CA ASP A 57 -3.94 -1.59 2.59
C ASP A 57 -3.47 -3.03 2.80
N ASP A 58 -3.09 -3.36 4.03
CA ASP A 58 -2.62 -4.69 4.43
C ASP A 58 -1.41 -5.17 3.62
N LEU A 59 -0.44 -4.29 3.40
CA LEU A 59 0.80 -4.66 2.72
C LEU A 59 1.56 -5.69 3.58
N PHE A 60 2.09 -6.70 2.93
CA PHE A 60 2.84 -7.81 3.56
C PHE A 60 2.02 -8.71 4.47
N LEU A 61 0.70 -8.76 4.27
CA LEU A 61 -0.12 -9.77 4.94
C LEU A 61 0.35 -11.17 4.56
N VAL A 62 0.80 -11.32 3.32
CA VAL A 62 1.43 -12.53 2.79
C VAL A 62 2.79 -12.12 2.21
N PRO A 63 3.86 -12.90 2.43
CA PRO A 63 5.15 -12.61 1.81
C PRO A 63 5.06 -12.51 0.29
N LEU A 64 5.86 -11.65 -0.31
CA LEU A 64 5.84 -11.41 -1.74
C LEU A 64 6.63 -12.48 -2.50
N ASP A 65 6.08 -12.95 -3.63
CA ASP A 65 6.86 -13.73 -4.58
C ASP A 65 7.65 -12.80 -5.52
N ALA A 66 8.44 -13.36 -6.41
CA ALA A 66 9.30 -12.58 -7.31
C ALA A 66 8.51 -11.64 -8.22
N LYS A 67 7.37 -12.07 -8.73
CA LYS A 67 6.52 -11.26 -9.61
C LYS A 67 5.87 -10.12 -8.85
N GLU A 68 5.35 -10.39 -7.67
CA GLU A 68 4.74 -9.39 -6.80
C GLU A 68 5.77 -8.35 -6.36
N ARG A 69 6.96 -8.79 -6.03
CA ARG A 69 8.09 -7.93 -5.67
C ARG A 69 8.42 -6.96 -6.80
N ALA A 70 8.49 -7.46 -8.04
CA ALA A 70 8.75 -6.63 -9.21
C ALA A 70 7.65 -5.60 -9.43
N HIS A 71 6.38 -5.99 -9.30
CA HIS A 71 5.26 -5.08 -9.47
C HIS A 71 5.22 -4.00 -8.39
N LEU A 72 5.45 -4.39 -7.13
CA LEU A 72 5.47 -3.41 -6.04
C LEU A 72 6.60 -2.41 -6.22
N THR A 73 7.78 -2.88 -6.60
CA THR A 73 8.93 -2.02 -6.87
C THR A 73 8.61 -0.99 -7.95
N GLU A 74 8.01 -1.43 -9.04
CA GLU A 74 7.65 -0.56 -10.15
C GLU A 74 6.65 0.52 -9.73
N ILE A 75 5.63 0.15 -8.96
CA ILE A 75 4.64 1.10 -8.46
C ILE A 75 5.29 2.16 -7.57
N ILE A 76 6.13 1.73 -6.65
CA ILE A 76 6.78 2.64 -5.70
C ILE A 76 7.75 3.57 -6.42
N GLU A 77 8.57 3.04 -7.32
CA GLU A 77 9.50 3.83 -8.11
C GLU A 77 8.79 4.88 -8.94
N ASP A 78 7.71 4.50 -9.60
CA ASP A 78 6.95 5.39 -10.46
C ASP A 78 6.31 6.54 -9.69
N ARG A 79 5.91 6.30 -8.46
CA ARG A 79 5.25 7.30 -7.63
C ARG A 79 6.21 8.13 -6.79
N HIS A 80 7.44 7.68 -6.60
CA HIS A 80 8.40 8.35 -5.73
C HIS A 80 8.70 9.77 -6.19
N GLY A 81 8.50 10.74 -5.29
CA GLY A 81 8.72 12.16 -5.58
C GLY A 81 7.70 12.79 -6.51
N ARG A 82 6.68 12.05 -6.94
CA ARG A 82 5.67 12.54 -7.90
C ARG A 82 4.26 12.51 -7.36
N LYS A 83 3.87 11.39 -6.77
CA LYS A 83 2.50 11.15 -6.32
C LYS A 83 2.50 10.51 -4.95
N SER A 84 1.38 10.68 -4.26
CA SER A 84 1.26 10.25 -2.88
C SER A 84 0.90 8.77 -2.78
N ILE A 85 1.42 8.14 -1.74
CA ILE A 85 1.10 6.77 -1.40
C ILE A 85 0.91 6.67 0.12
N ILE A 86 -0.12 5.93 0.52
CA ILE A 86 -0.34 5.55 1.91
C ILE A 86 -0.25 4.04 1.98
N VAL A 87 0.56 3.55 2.90
CA VAL A 87 0.74 2.11 3.10
C VAL A 87 0.32 1.78 4.52
N THR A 88 -0.51 0.75 4.66
CA THR A 88 -0.80 0.16 5.96
C THR A 88 -0.25 -1.26 5.99
N SER A 89 0.23 -1.69 7.15
CA SER A 89 0.71 -3.05 7.33
C SER A 89 0.53 -3.48 8.78
N GLN A 90 0.15 -4.73 8.97
CA GLN A 90 0.10 -5.34 10.30
C GLN A 90 1.46 -5.90 10.70
N LEU A 91 2.37 -6.04 9.72
CA LEU A 91 3.69 -6.58 9.94
C LEU A 91 4.60 -5.48 10.51
N PRO A 92 5.32 -5.73 11.62
CA PRO A 92 6.31 -4.79 12.11
C PRO A 92 7.37 -4.50 11.05
N GLU A 93 7.83 -3.26 10.99
CA GLU A 93 8.78 -2.80 9.98
C GLU A 93 10.05 -3.66 9.94
N LEU A 94 10.50 -4.14 11.11
CA LEU A 94 11.66 -5.01 11.21
C LEU A 94 11.52 -6.31 10.40
N ASP A 95 10.29 -6.75 10.18
CA ASP A 95 10.01 -7.99 9.47
C ASP A 95 9.75 -7.79 7.97
N TRP A 96 9.81 -6.55 7.50
CA TRP A 96 9.54 -6.24 6.09
C TRP A 96 10.59 -6.80 5.15
N TYR A 97 11.85 -6.87 5.58
CA TYR A 97 12.93 -7.48 4.79
C TYR A 97 12.59 -8.91 4.38
N ASP A 98 12.16 -9.71 5.36
CA ASP A 98 11.80 -11.10 5.10
C ASP A 98 10.56 -11.21 4.21
N ALA A 99 9.58 -10.36 4.43
CA ALA A 99 8.35 -10.35 3.64
C ALA A 99 8.61 -9.96 2.18
N ILE A 100 9.53 -9.03 1.94
CA ILE A 100 9.91 -8.63 0.58
C ILE A 100 10.71 -9.74 -0.09
N GLY A 101 11.61 -10.40 0.64
CA GLY A 101 12.28 -11.61 0.17
C GLY A 101 13.55 -11.41 -0.66
N ASP A 102 13.96 -10.16 -0.86
CA ASP A 102 15.18 -9.81 -1.57
C ASP A 102 15.79 -8.59 -0.93
N THR A 103 17.03 -8.69 -0.47
CA THR A 103 17.68 -7.63 0.30
C THR A 103 17.84 -6.33 -0.47
N THR A 104 18.26 -6.41 -1.73
CA THR A 104 18.45 -5.21 -2.56
C THR A 104 17.14 -4.50 -2.83
N VAL A 105 16.10 -5.25 -3.16
CA VAL A 105 14.78 -4.72 -3.41
C VAL A 105 14.20 -4.14 -2.11
N ALA A 106 14.39 -4.84 -1.00
CA ALA A 106 13.93 -4.36 0.31
C ALA A 106 14.58 -3.04 0.68
N ASP A 107 15.87 -2.89 0.47
CA ASP A 107 16.56 -1.63 0.73
C ASP A 107 15.94 -0.49 -0.09
N ALA A 108 15.69 -0.72 -1.37
CA ALA A 108 15.10 0.28 -2.25
C ALA A 108 13.68 0.66 -1.82
N ILE A 109 12.85 -0.34 -1.52
CA ILE A 109 11.47 -0.11 -1.08
C ILE A 109 11.43 0.64 0.25
N LEU A 110 12.23 0.20 1.22
CA LEU A 110 12.25 0.82 2.54
C LEU A 110 12.77 2.25 2.49
N ASP A 111 13.77 2.52 1.66
CA ASP A 111 14.28 3.87 1.48
C ASP A 111 13.16 4.83 1.03
N ARG A 112 12.33 4.38 0.11
CA ARG A 112 11.27 5.23 -0.45
C ARG A 112 10.01 5.31 0.40
N ILE A 113 9.65 4.24 1.08
CA ILE A 113 8.43 4.23 1.91
C ILE A 113 8.71 4.76 3.31
N VAL A 114 9.82 4.34 3.90
CA VAL A 114 10.06 4.57 5.33
C VAL A 114 10.84 5.85 5.58
N HIS A 115 11.93 6.08 4.84
CA HIS A 115 12.84 7.18 5.15
C HIS A 115 12.27 8.56 4.78
N THR A 116 11.34 8.61 3.83
CA THR A 116 10.72 9.86 3.41
C THR A 116 9.27 10.00 3.87
N ALA A 117 8.75 9.02 4.60
CA ALA A 117 7.35 8.98 4.98
C ALA A 117 7.08 9.60 6.35
N HIS A 118 5.86 10.11 6.51
CA HIS A 118 5.30 10.40 7.82
C HIS A 118 4.74 9.09 8.37
N ARG A 119 5.33 8.61 9.47
CA ARG A 119 4.91 7.35 10.07
C ARG A 119 4.00 7.57 11.25
N ILE A 120 2.93 6.78 11.29
CA ILE A 120 2.01 6.72 12.42
C ILE A 120 1.94 5.27 12.87
N THR A 121 2.37 5.02 14.10
CA THR A 121 2.26 3.69 14.69
C THR A 121 1.01 3.65 15.55
N LEU A 122 0.08 2.77 15.20
CA LEU A 122 -1.14 2.57 15.97
C LEU A 122 -0.99 1.34 16.85
N THR A 123 -1.07 1.55 18.16
CA THR A 123 -0.97 0.49 19.15
C THR A 123 -2.30 0.37 19.92
N GLY A 124 -2.49 -0.76 20.56
CA GLY A 124 -3.69 -1.01 21.34
C GLY A 124 -4.82 -1.57 20.50
N GLU A 125 -6.06 -1.31 20.93
CA GLU A 125 -7.23 -1.89 20.30
C GLU A 125 -7.64 -1.14 19.05
N SER A 126 -8.26 -1.87 18.11
CA SER A 126 -8.77 -1.25 16.88
C SER A 126 -9.91 -0.27 17.20
N VAL A 127 -10.13 0.69 16.30
CA VAL A 127 -11.26 1.63 16.43
C VAL A 127 -12.59 0.88 16.50
N ARG A 128 -12.71 -0.18 15.72
CA ARG A 128 -13.91 -1.00 15.69
C ARG A 128 -14.19 -1.63 17.06
N LYS A 129 -13.16 -2.17 17.69
CA LYS A 129 -13.24 -2.76 19.02
C LYS A 129 -13.54 -1.72 20.08
N LEU A 130 -12.93 -0.55 19.99
CA LEU A 130 -13.20 0.56 20.91
C LEU A 130 -14.65 1.04 20.83
N LYS A 131 -15.21 1.11 19.64
CA LYS A 131 -16.61 1.48 19.46
C LYS A 131 -17.55 0.45 20.10
N ALA A 132 -17.30 -0.82 19.91
CA ALA A 132 -18.05 -1.90 20.54
C ALA A 132 -17.94 -1.84 22.06
N PHE A 133 -16.74 -1.63 22.57
CA PHE A 133 -16.47 -1.54 24.00
C PHE A 133 -17.22 -0.39 24.66
N LYS A 134 -17.42 0.73 23.96
CA LYS A 134 -18.14 1.89 24.46
C LYS A 134 -19.67 1.77 24.30
N GLY A 135 -20.16 0.59 23.95
CA GLY A 135 -21.60 0.34 23.82
C GLY A 135 -22.23 0.90 22.58
N ARG A 136 -21.49 1.02 21.53
CA ARG A 136 -21.97 1.57 20.26
C ARG A 136 -22.20 0.57 19.18
#